data_3488104bce899b20f5114de57682eb2f
#
_entry.id   3488104bce899b20f5114de57682eb2f
#
_cell.length_a   1.000
_cell.length_b   1.000
_cell.length_c   1.000
_cell.angle_alpha   90.00
_cell.angle_beta   90.00
_cell.angle_gamma   90.00
#
_symmetry.space_group_name_H-M   'P 1'
#
loop_
_entity.id
_entity.type
_entity.pdbx_description
1 polymer ?
#
loop_
_entity_poly.entity_id
_entity_poly.type
_entity_poly.pdbx_seq_one_letter_code
_entity_poly.pdbx_strand_id
1 'polypeptide(L)'
;ETSLIEDTCTRNNLPIVSLPVVSAGLIDFNDPVRDFHLQRCKKFIDLCARFKADNLLLVLGEYIWQREVIPPEAQWQWAVENTRELGDYAKKKGIEIALELEPFRLSLLNNIKEMVRFLDDCNHPQVKANIDISHLVLSDVSPSELSTLKGRAVHVHISDCDGMVHGDLPPGRGVVKFMPYLQAIK
;
A
#
# COMPACT_ATOMS: atom_id res chain seq x y z
N GLU A 1 -22.87 0.01 -11.67
CA GLU A 1 -22.14 -0.94 -10.79
C GLU A 1 -21.85 -0.32 -9.42
N THR A 2 -21.28 0.90 -9.33
CA THR A 2 -20.96 1.55 -8.04
C THR A 2 -22.17 1.72 -7.12
N SER A 3 -23.32 2.13 -7.65
CA SER A 3 -24.56 2.26 -6.86
C SER A 3 -25.04 0.91 -6.31
N LEU A 4 -24.86 -0.18 -7.05
CA LEU A 4 -25.21 -1.52 -6.56
C LEU A 4 -24.33 -1.93 -5.37
N ILE A 5 -23.03 -1.58 -5.41
CA ILE A 5 -22.10 -1.83 -4.30
C ILE A 5 -22.55 -1.03 -3.06
N GLU A 6 -22.80 0.28 -3.23
CA GLU A 6 -23.28 1.16 -2.15
C GLU A 6 -24.57 0.62 -1.51
N ASP A 7 -25.57 0.31 -2.34
CA ASP A 7 -26.86 -0.20 -1.87
C ASP A 7 -26.72 -1.54 -1.15
N THR A 8 -25.86 -2.42 -1.67
CA THR A 8 -25.63 -3.74 -1.09
C THR A 8 -24.92 -3.63 0.25
N CYS A 9 -23.86 -2.83 0.32
CA CYS A 9 -23.12 -2.61 1.55
C CYS A 9 -23.98 -1.93 2.61
N THR A 10 -24.75 -0.92 2.22
CA THR A 10 -25.68 -0.22 3.12
C THR A 10 -26.75 -1.16 3.68
N ARG A 11 -27.40 -1.95 2.82
CA ARG A 11 -28.46 -2.91 3.25
C ARG A 11 -27.95 -3.97 4.21
N ASN A 12 -26.68 -4.35 4.10
CA ASN A 12 -26.06 -5.38 4.92
C ASN A 12 -25.23 -4.82 6.10
N ASN A 13 -25.24 -3.50 6.29
CA ASN A 13 -24.43 -2.82 7.31
C ASN A 13 -22.94 -3.20 7.24
N LEU A 14 -22.39 -3.22 6.01
CA LEU A 14 -21.01 -3.53 5.72
C LEU A 14 -20.28 -2.25 5.27
N PRO A 15 -19.52 -1.57 6.13
CA PRO A 15 -18.76 -0.40 5.73
C PRO A 15 -17.64 -0.78 4.78
N ILE A 16 -17.41 0.05 3.75
CA ILE A 16 -16.25 -0.07 2.88
C ILE A 16 -15.12 0.73 3.54
N VAL A 17 -14.13 0.06 4.10
CA VAL A 17 -13.05 0.72 4.87
C VAL A 17 -11.84 1.11 4.01
N SER A 18 -11.59 0.38 2.93
CA SER A 18 -10.45 0.60 2.03
C SER A 18 -10.77 0.16 0.60
N LEU A 19 -10.13 0.78 -0.40
CA LEU A 19 -10.15 0.31 -1.78
C LEU A 19 -8.72 0.01 -2.24
N PRO A 20 -8.41 -1.21 -2.70
CA PRO A 20 -7.11 -1.54 -3.22
C PRO A 20 -6.94 -1.09 -4.68
N VAL A 21 -5.76 -0.60 -5.02
CA VAL A 21 -5.34 -0.34 -6.40
C VAL A 21 -3.89 -0.78 -6.62
N VAL A 22 -3.70 -1.74 -7.50
CA VAL A 22 -2.37 -2.09 -8.01
C VAL A 22 -2.07 -1.15 -9.17
N SER A 23 -1.00 -0.37 -9.07
CA SER A 23 -0.69 0.69 -10.04
C SER A 23 0.80 0.74 -10.39
N ALA A 24 1.34 -0.40 -10.81
CA ALA A 24 2.74 -0.57 -11.19
C ALA A 24 3.22 0.45 -12.25
N GLY A 25 2.33 0.94 -13.10
CA GLY A 25 2.68 1.96 -14.09
C GLY A 25 2.98 3.34 -13.51
N LEU A 26 2.79 3.58 -12.22
CA LEU A 26 3.25 4.84 -11.58
C LEU A 26 4.77 5.00 -11.61
N ILE A 27 5.50 3.92 -11.85
CA ILE A 27 6.96 3.88 -11.92
C ILE A 27 7.47 3.49 -13.31
N ASP A 28 6.60 3.46 -14.32
CA ASP A 28 6.98 3.16 -15.70
C ASP A 28 7.92 4.23 -16.27
N PHE A 29 8.78 3.84 -17.22
CA PHE A 29 9.68 4.78 -17.87
C PHE A 29 8.99 5.67 -18.93
N ASN A 30 7.78 5.29 -19.38
CA ASN A 30 6.99 6.08 -20.31
C ASN A 30 6.08 7.07 -19.57
N ASP A 31 6.27 8.35 -19.81
CA ASP A 31 5.44 9.40 -19.21
C ASP A 31 3.94 9.18 -19.43
N PRO A 32 3.44 8.85 -20.65
CA PRO A 32 2.00 8.60 -20.84
C PRO A 32 1.45 7.44 -20.01
N VAL A 33 2.26 6.42 -19.73
CA VAL A 33 1.85 5.30 -18.86
C VAL A 33 1.75 5.77 -17.42
N ARG A 34 2.74 6.53 -16.93
CA ARG A 34 2.68 7.12 -15.58
C ARG A 34 1.46 8.04 -15.42
N ASP A 35 1.22 8.91 -16.38
CA ASP A 35 0.07 9.84 -16.39
C ASP A 35 -1.26 9.07 -16.35
N PHE A 36 -1.41 8.03 -17.15
CA PHE A 36 -2.60 7.17 -17.13
C PHE A 36 -2.83 6.56 -15.76
N HIS A 37 -1.79 5.98 -15.15
CA HIS A 37 -1.89 5.35 -13.84
C HIS A 37 -2.16 6.37 -12.74
N LEU A 38 -1.58 7.56 -12.82
CA LEU A 38 -1.84 8.67 -11.90
C LEU A 38 -3.31 9.09 -11.95
N GLN A 39 -3.85 9.31 -13.15
CA GLN A 39 -5.28 9.66 -13.32
C GLN A 39 -6.21 8.52 -12.87
N ARG A 40 -5.82 7.27 -13.11
CA ARG A 40 -6.55 6.11 -12.63
C ARG A 40 -6.61 6.08 -11.09
N CYS A 41 -5.51 6.29 -10.41
CA CYS A 41 -5.46 6.35 -8.94
C CYS A 41 -6.32 7.48 -8.39
N LYS A 42 -6.33 8.66 -9.02
CA LYS A 42 -7.23 9.77 -8.63
C LYS A 42 -8.71 9.37 -8.69
N LYS A 43 -9.12 8.59 -9.72
CA LYS A 43 -10.50 8.06 -9.80
C LYS A 43 -10.80 7.07 -8.66
N PHE A 44 -9.84 6.27 -8.22
CA PHE A 44 -10.02 5.40 -7.05
C PHE A 44 -10.13 6.22 -5.75
N ILE A 45 -9.38 7.32 -5.61
CA ILE A 45 -9.54 8.25 -4.49
C ILE A 45 -10.96 8.87 -4.49
N ASP A 46 -11.49 9.24 -5.66
CA ASP A 46 -12.88 9.71 -5.77
C ASP A 46 -13.90 8.63 -5.36
N LEU A 47 -13.62 7.36 -5.70
CA LEU A 47 -14.46 6.23 -5.25
C LEU A 47 -14.34 6.01 -3.74
N CYS A 48 -13.15 6.13 -3.15
CA CYS A 48 -12.98 6.10 -1.69
C CYS A 48 -13.86 7.16 -1.03
N ALA A 49 -13.78 8.40 -1.49
CA ALA A 49 -14.60 9.50 -0.97
C ALA A 49 -16.11 9.24 -1.15
N ARG A 50 -16.53 8.71 -2.30
CA ARG A 50 -17.92 8.34 -2.56
C ARG A 50 -18.42 7.25 -1.61
N PHE A 51 -17.63 6.22 -1.40
CA PHE A 51 -17.98 5.08 -0.53
C PHE A 51 -17.74 5.38 0.96
N LYS A 52 -17.21 6.56 1.29
CA LYS A 52 -16.81 6.95 2.65
C LYS A 52 -15.76 5.99 3.24
N ALA A 53 -14.89 5.47 2.38
CA ALA A 53 -13.76 4.66 2.81
C ALA A 53 -12.68 5.56 3.45
N ASP A 54 -11.94 5.02 4.40
CA ASP A 54 -10.91 5.76 5.14
C ASP A 54 -9.66 6.00 4.29
N ASN A 55 -9.31 5.00 3.45
CA ASN A 55 -8.07 5.06 2.68
C ASN A 55 -8.15 4.35 1.33
N LEU A 56 -7.16 4.70 0.48
CA LEU A 56 -6.79 3.97 -0.71
C LEU A 56 -5.57 3.11 -0.37
N LEU A 57 -5.68 1.79 -0.49
CA LEU A 57 -4.53 0.88 -0.44
C LEU A 57 -3.79 0.93 -1.79
N LEU A 58 -2.56 1.40 -1.79
CA LEU A 58 -1.77 1.60 -3.00
C LEU A 58 -0.58 0.64 -3.06
N VAL A 59 -0.60 -0.23 -4.07
CA VAL A 59 0.55 -1.06 -4.47
C VAL A 59 1.29 -0.34 -5.60
N LEU A 60 2.55 0.05 -5.36
CA LEU A 60 3.37 0.81 -6.31
C LEU A 60 3.95 -0.04 -7.43
N GLY A 61 4.19 -1.33 -7.17
CA GLY A 61 4.77 -2.25 -8.13
C GLY A 61 6.28 -2.46 -7.98
N GLU A 62 6.89 -3.03 -9.00
CA GLU A 62 8.26 -3.52 -8.98
C GLU A 62 9.17 -2.71 -9.88
N TYR A 63 10.47 -2.68 -9.54
CA TYR A 63 11.49 -2.16 -10.43
C TYR A 63 11.50 -2.96 -11.74
N ILE A 64 11.32 -2.27 -12.88
CA ILE A 64 11.33 -2.90 -14.19
C ILE A 64 12.73 -3.42 -14.51
N TRP A 65 13.75 -2.59 -14.21
CA TRP A 65 15.17 -2.97 -14.33
C TRP A 65 15.99 -2.39 -13.18
N GLN A 66 16.87 -3.23 -12.66
CA GLN A 66 17.80 -2.85 -11.58
C GLN A 66 19.17 -2.39 -12.09
N ARG A 67 19.32 -2.09 -13.39
CA ARG A 67 20.60 -1.70 -13.99
C ARG A 67 20.42 -0.65 -15.10
N GLU A 68 21.54 -0.14 -15.54
CA GLU A 68 21.95 0.89 -16.51
C GLU A 68 20.90 1.55 -17.43
N VAL A 69 19.87 0.86 -17.89
CA VAL A 69 18.87 1.43 -18.80
C VAL A 69 17.86 2.31 -18.06
N ILE A 70 17.41 1.85 -16.89
CA ILE A 70 16.60 2.65 -15.94
C ILE A 70 17.19 2.45 -14.56
N PRO A 71 17.89 3.45 -14.03
CA PRO A 71 18.39 3.37 -12.67
C PRO A 71 17.24 3.18 -11.67
N PRO A 72 17.35 2.25 -10.70
CA PRO A 72 16.34 2.08 -9.66
C PRO A 72 15.98 3.39 -8.95
N GLU A 73 16.95 4.28 -8.77
CA GLU A 73 16.75 5.58 -8.14
C GLU A 73 15.83 6.50 -8.97
N ALA A 74 15.87 6.43 -10.30
CA ALA A 74 14.93 7.18 -11.13
C ALA A 74 13.50 6.69 -10.94
N GLN A 75 13.28 5.37 -10.88
CA GLN A 75 11.97 4.79 -10.60
C GLN A 75 11.48 5.15 -9.19
N TRP A 76 12.38 5.17 -8.21
CA TRP A 76 12.08 5.64 -6.86
C TRP A 76 11.59 7.09 -6.85
N GLN A 77 12.29 7.98 -7.55
CA GLN A 77 11.89 9.39 -7.65
C GLN A 77 10.52 9.55 -8.30
N TRP A 78 10.24 8.86 -9.40
CA TRP A 78 8.90 8.89 -10.01
C TRP A 78 7.83 8.39 -9.05
N ALA A 79 8.11 7.32 -8.29
CA ALA A 79 7.19 6.82 -7.29
C ALA A 79 6.91 7.88 -6.22
N VAL A 80 7.94 8.53 -5.69
CA VAL A 80 7.82 9.59 -4.66
C VAL A 80 7.02 10.78 -5.21
N GLU A 81 7.35 11.28 -6.39
CA GLU A 81 6.67 12.41 -7.02
C GLU A 81 5.18 12.13 -7.27
N ASN A 82 4.88 10.98 -7.90
CA ASN A 82 3.51 10.58 -8.18
C ASN A 82 2.70 10.33 -6.90
N THR A 83 3.33 9.73 -5.88
CA THR A 83 2.66 9.49 -4.59
C THR A 83 2.38 10.79 -3.84
N ARG A 84 3.28 11.78 -3.91
CA ARG A 84 3.01 13.13 -3.38
C ARG A 84 1.81 13.79 -4.05
N GLU A 85 1.76 13.73 -5.39
CA GLU A 85 0.64 14.29 -6.15
C GLU A 85 -0.69 13.60 -5.79
N LEU A 86 -0.67 12.28 -5.62
CA LEU A 86 -1.83 11.53 -5.11
C LEU A 86 -2.18 11.96 -3.69
N GLY A 87 -1.19 12.19 -2.83
CA GLY A 87 -1.37 12.69 -1.47
C GLY A 87 -2.06 14.05 -1.44
N ASP A 88 -1.62 14.98 -2.29
CA ASP A 88 -2.26 16.29 -2.44
C ASP A 88 -3.71 16.17 -2.92
N TYR A 89 -3.98 15.25 -3.81
CA TYR A 89 -5.34 14.98 -4.29
C TYR A 89 -6.21 14.35 -3.20
N ALA A 90 -5.68 13.34 -2.51
CA ALA A 90 -6.35 12.62 -1.42
C ALA A 90 -6.70 13.55 -0.26
N LYS A 91 -5.80 14.50 0.07
CA LYS A 91 -6.03 15.52 1.09
C LYS A 91 -7.29 16.34 0.84
N LYS A 92 -7.56 16.72 -0.40
CA LYS A 92 -8.77 17.48 -0.79
C LYS A 92 -10.05 16.68 -0.60
N LYS A 93 -9.94 15.37 -0.52
CA LYS A 93 -11.07 14.42 -0.37
C LYS A 93 -11.18 13.86 1.05
N GLY A 94 -10.22 14.16 1.94
CA GLY A 94 -10.17 13.60 3.29
C GLY A 94 -9.80 12.12 3.32
N ILE A 95 -9.08 11.62 2.31
CA ILE A 95 -8.68 10.22 2.16
C ILE A 95 -7.19 10.07 2.49
N GLU A 96 -6.81 9.00 3.16
CA GLU A 96 -5.42 8.62 3.34
C GLU A 96 -4.97 7.61 2.26
N ILE A 97 -3.69 7.59 1.96
CA ILE A 97 -3.06 6.58 1.09
C ILE A 97 -2.31 5.62 1.99
N ALA A 98 -2.72 4.37 2.00
CA ALA A 98 -2.06 3.29 2.71
C ALA A 98 -1.15 2.53 1.72
N LEU A 99 0.16 2.72 1.82
CA LEU A 99 1.13 2.06 0.94
C LEU A 99 1.34 0.62 1.37
N GLU A 100 1.26 -0.29 0.41
CA GLU A 100 1.54 -1.70 0.62
C GLU A 100 3.03 -2.00 0.56
N LEU A 101 3.51 -2.77 1.54
CA LEU A 101 4.79 -3.46 1.46
C LEU A 101 4.56 -4.82 0.80
N GLU A 102 5.27 -5.08 -0.30
CA GLU A 102 5.16 -6.32 -1.06
C GLU A 102 6.42 -7.17 -0.87
N PRO A 103 6.33 -8.45 -0.48
CA PRO A 103 7.48 -9.27 -0.11
C PRO A 103 8.25 -9.82 -1.33
N PHE A 104 8.24 -9.10 -2.44
CA PHE A 104 8.93 -9.51 -3.66
C PHE A 104 10.27 -8.79 -3.80
N ARG A 105 11.29 -9.52 -4.23
CA ARG A 105 12.66 -9.00 -4.32
C ARG A 105 12.79 -7.71 -5.13
N LEU A 106 11.96 -7.52 -6.15
CA LEU A 106 12.02 -6.33 -7.02
C LEU A 106 11.00 -5.26 -6.66
N SER A 107 10.12 -5.48 -5.67
CA SER A 107 9.20 -4.44 -5.23
C SER A 107 9.95 -3.26 -4.64
N LEU A 108 9.48 -2.04 -4.93
CA LEU A 108 10.07 -0.83 -4.38
C LEU A 108 10.06 -0.83 -2.86
N LEU A 109 8.94 -1.26 -2.30
CA LEU A 109 8.68 -1.30 -0.86
C LEU A 109 8.67 -2.76 -0.41
N ASN A 110 9.82 -3.43 -0.43
CA ASN A 110 9.93 -4.85 -0.14
C ASN A 110 10.38 -5.18 1.30
N ASN A 111 10.64 -4.17 2.10
CA ASN A 111 10.99 -4.32 3.50
C ASN A 111 10.67 -3.03 4.28
N ILE A 112 10.73 -3.11 5.61
CA ILE A 112 10.34 -1.99 6.47
C ILE A 112 11.28 -0.77 6.34
N LYS A 113 12.54 -0.95 6.03
CA LYS A 113 13.52 0.14 5.85
C LYS A 113 13.17 0.97 4.61
N GLU A 114 12.85 0.29 3.50
CA GLU A 114 12.42 0.96 2.28
C GLU A 114 11.06 1.65 2.47
N MET A 115 10.14 1.05 3.22
CA MET A 115 8.88 1.70 3.58
C MET A 115 9.13 2.99 4.37
N VAL A 116 9.96 2.95 5.41
CA VAL A 116 10.30 4.14 6.22
C VAL A 116 10.97 5.21 5.36
N ARG A 117 12.00 4.82 4.56
CA ARG A 117 12.68 5.71 3.62
C ARG A 117 11.69 6.39 2.67
N PHE A 118 10.77 5.61 2.10
CA PHE A 118 9.79 6.13 1.14
C PHE A 118 8.84 7.14 1.79
N LEU A 119 8.36 6.84 2.99
CA LEU A 119 7.52 7.76 3.75
C LEU A 119 8.27 9.05 4.12
N ASP A 120 9.58 8.96 4.41
CA ASP A 120 10.43 10.13 4.68
C ASP A 120 10.65 10.95 3.40
N ASP A 121 10.96 10.28 2.29
CA ASP A 121 11.17 10.93 0.99
C ASP A 121 9.86 11.55 0.48
N CYS A 122 8.72 10.91 0.64
CA CYS A 122 7.41 11.49 0.33
C CYS A 122 7.10 12.71 1.21
N ASN A 123 7.41 12.63 2.50
CA ASN A 123 7.14 13.67 3.49
C ASN A 123 5.73 14.29 3.33
N HIS A 124 4.70 13.45 3.21
CA HIS A 124 3.33 13.89 2.97
C HIS A 124 2.37 13.34 4.04
N PRO A 125 1.53 14.18 4.70
CA PRO A 125 0.71 13.75 5.82
C PRO A 125 -0.36 12.71 5.47
N GLN A 126 -0.85 12.69 4.22
CA GLN A 126 -1.84 11.70 3.76
C GLN A 126 -1.21 10.38 3.33
N VAL A 127 0.12 10.30 3.21
CA VAL A 127 0.81 9.07 2.78
C VAL A 127 1.28 8.31 4.01
N LYS A 128 0.76 7.12 4.19
CA LYS A 128 0.95 6.25 5.34
C LYS A 128 1.25 4.83 4.89
N ALA A 129 1.63 3.96 5.81
CA ALA A 129 1.84 2.55 5.53
C ALA A 129 0.56 1.73 5.74
N ASN A 130 0.40 0.67 4.95
CA ASN A 130 -0.34 -0.52 5.33
C ASN A 130 0.61 -1.50 6.01
N ILE A 131 0.12 -2.22 7.01
CA ILE A 131 0.83 -3.32 7.66
C ILE A 131 0.15 -4.62 7.26
N ASP A 132 0.74 -5.39 6.34
CA ASP A 132 0.32 -6.77 6.09
C ASP A 132 1.23 -7.73 6.84
N ILE A 133 0.65 -8.46 7.80
CA ILE A 133 1.44 -9.30 8.72
C ILE A 133 2.12 -10.45 7.97
N SER A 134 1.48 -11.04 6.96
CA SER A 134 2.10 -12.12 6.18
C SER A 134 3.27 -11.61 5.34
N HIS A 135 3.15 -10.40 4.78
CA HIS A 135 4.23 -9.76 4.02
C HIS A 135 5.45 -9.46 4.91
N LEU A 136 5.20 -9.02 6.15
CA LEU A 136 6.29 -8.81 7.11
C LEU A 136 7.04 -10.11 7.41
N VAL A 137 6.30 -11.21 7.61
CA VAL A 137 6.91 -12.54 7.84
C VAL A 137 7.73 -12.99 6.64
N LEU A 138 7.20 -12.84 5.43
CA LEU A 138 7.88 -13.19 4.17
C LEU A 138 9.10 -12.30 3.89
N SER A 139 9.15 -11.10 4.46
CA SER A 139 10.27 -10.16 4.35
C SER A 139 11.22 -10.22 5.56
N ASP A 140 11.12 -11.24 6.41
CA ASP A 140 11.92 -11.42 7.63
C ASP A 140 11.89 -10.22 8.60
N VAL A 141 10.79 -9.47 8.62
CA VAL A 141 10.60 -8.31 9.49
C VAL A 141 10.09 -8.77 10.86
N SER A 142 10.83 -8.45 11.90
CA SER A 142 10.43 -8.76 13.28
C SER A 142 9.32 -7.81 13.79
N PRO A 143 8.47 -8.25 14.74
CA PRO A 143 7.45 -7.38 15.35
C PRO A 143 8.02 -6.10 15.98
N SER A 144 9.24 -6.15 16.52
CA SER A 144 9.89 -4.99 17.15
C SER A 144 10.21 -3.86 16.17
N GLU A 145 10.44 -4.19 14.90
CA GLU A 145 10.72 -3.20 13.85
C GLU A 145 9.50 -2.34 13.50
N LEU A 146 8.28 -2.81 13.80
CA LEU A 146 7.06 -2.03 13.61
C LEU A 146 7.03 -0.73 14.40
N SER A 147 7.83 -0.61 15.46
CA SER A 147 8.00 0.65 16.19
C SER A 147 8.43 1.82 15.31
N THR A 148 9.11 1.54 14.19
CA THR A 148 9.53 2.56 13.20
C THR A 148 8.37 3.15 12.42
N LEU A 149 7.23 2.44 12.35
CA LEU A 149 6.01 2.88 11.70
C LEU A 149 4.95 3.46 12.67
N LYS A 150 5.31 3.63 13.95
CA LYS A 150 4.36 4.17 14.94
C LYS A 150 3.83 5.53 14.53
N GLY A 151 2.50 5.65 14.44
CA GLY A 151 1.82 6.87 13.98
C GLY A 151 1.91 7.11 12.46
N ARG A 152 2.50 6.17 11.70
CA ARG A 152 2.70 6.26 10.25
C ARG A 152 1.96 5.17 9.48
N ALA A 153 1.24 4.28 10.15
CA ALA A 153 0.39 3.25 9.55
C ALA A 153 -1.09 3.56 9.81
N VAL A 154 -1.95 3.26 8.84
CA VAL A 154 -3.39 3.55 8.89
C VAL A 154 -4.27 2.38 8.50
N HIS A 155 -3.67 1.31 7.99
CA HIS A 155 -4.39 0.11 7.58
C HIS A 155 -3.60 -1.13 7.98
N VAL A 156 -4.31 -2.24 8.23
CA VAL A 156 -3.69 -3.51 8.60
C VAL A 156 -4.39 -4.64 7.86
N HIS A 157 -3.61 -5.47 7.18
CA HIS A 157 -4.05 -6.76 6.66
C HIS A 157 -3.64 -7.88 7.61
N ILE A 158 -4.54 -8.83 7.81
CA ILE A 158 -4.30 -10.02 8.63
C ILE A 158 -4.49 -11.24 7.73
N SER A 159 -3.42 -11.65 7.09
CA SER A 159 -3.33 -12.88 6.32
C SER A 159 -2.23 -13.78 6.86
N ASP A 160 -2.28 -15.07 6.54
CA ASP A 160 -1.27 -16.06 6.91
C ASP A 160 -0.47 -16.48 5.68
N CYS A 161 0.68 -17.12 5.87
CA CYS A 161 1.51 -17.64 4.79
C CYS A 161 2.21 -18.93 5.25
N ASP A 162 2.78 -19.65 4.30
CA ASP A 162 3.59 -20.85 4.59
C ASP A 162 5.05 -20.51 5.00
N GLY A 163 5.40 -19.22 5.02
CA GLY A 163 6.74 -18.73 5.31
C GLY A 163 7.68 -18.73 4.09
N MET A 164 7.20 -19.10 2.92
CA MET A 164 7.99 -19.21 1.69
C MET A 164 7.38 -18.45 0.51
N VAL A 165 6.06 -18.55 0.36
CA VAL A 165 5.35 -18.01 -0.80
C VAL A 165 4.21 -17.11 -0.35
N HIS A 166 4.05 -15.98 -1.05
CA HIS A 166 2.88 -15.12 -0.92
C HIS A 166 1.62 -15.87 -1.38
N GLY A 167 0.66 -16.05 -0.47
CA GLY A 167 -0.51 -16.88 -0.76
C GLY A 167 -1.76 -16.54 0.02
N ASP A 168 -1.72 -15.50 0.86
CA ASP A 168 -2.88 -14.96 1.62
C ASP A 168 -3.75 -16.03 2.26
N LEU A 169 -3.13 -16.96 3.00
CA LEU A 169 -3.85 -17.99 3.69
C LEU A 169 -4.75 -17.38 4.80
N PRO A 170 -5.90 -17.99 5.08
CA PRO A 170 -6.69 -17.59 6.24
C PRO A 170 -5.87 -17.70 7.53
N PRO A 171 -6.02 -16.76 8.48
CA PRO A 171 -5.31 -16.78 9.76
C PRO A 171 -5.42 -18.13 10.48
N GLY A 172 -4.27 -18.66 10.94
CA GLY A 172 -4.14 -19.96 11.58
C GLY A 172 -3.99 -21.14 10.62
N ARG A 173 -3.80 -20.90 9.33
CA ARG A 173 -3.55 -21.94 8.32
C ARG A 173 -2.10 -21.99 7.86
N GLY A 174 -1.26 -21.07 8.31
CA GLY A 174 0.16 -20.98 7.99
C GLY A 174 1.06 -20.97 9.21
N VAL A 175 2.16 -20.22 9.11
CA VAL A 175 3.23 -20.17 10.12
C VAL A 175 3.24 -18.86 10.93
N VAL A 176 2.38 -17.89 10.60
CA VAL A 176 2.40 -16.56 11.21
C VAL A 176 2.05 -16.62 12.69
N LYS A 177 2.92 -16.05 13.51
CA LYS A 177 2.67 -15.84 14.95
C LYS A 177 2.04 -14.47 15.15
N PHE A 178 0.72 -14.35 15.02
CA PHE A 178 0.01 -13.06 15.02
C PHE A 178 0.19 -12.24 16.29
N MET A 179 0.15 -12.87 17.47
CA MET A 179 0.11 -12.13 18.74
C MET A 179 1.25 -11.12 18.94
N PRO A 180 2.54 -11.45 18.64
CA PRO A 180 3.60 -10.45 18.75
C PRO A 180 3.42 -9.24 17.81
N TYR A 181 2.96 -9.45 16.58
CA TYR A 181 2.69 -8.38 15.63
C TYR A 181 1.51 -7.50 16.08
N LEU A 182 0.40 -8.12 16.51
CA LEU A 182 -0.78 -7.39 17.00
C LEU A 182 -0.47 -6.58 18.27
N GLN A 183 0.44 -7.05 19.11
CA GLN A 183 0.91 -6.29 20.29
C GLN A 183 1.79 -5.11 19.87
N ALA A 184 2.60 -5.25 18.82
CA ALA A 184 3.47 -4.20 18.33
C ALA A 184 2.71 -3.10 17.56
N ILE A 185 1.55 -3.42 16.99
CA ILE A 185 0.68 -2.48 16.26
C ILE A 185 -0.10 -1.56 17.24
N LYS A 186 -0.38 -2.01 18.46
CA LYS A 186 -1.06 -1.21 19.47
C LYS A 186 -0.20 -0.04 19.97
#